data_73e339da44e5eea9130cf528496d12d6
#
_entry.id   73e339da44e5eea9130cf528496d12d6
#
_cell.length_a   1.000
_cell.length_b   1.000
_cell.length_c   1.000
_cell.angle_alpha   90.00
_cell.angle_beta   90.00
_cell.angle_gamma   90.00
#
_symmetry.space_group_name_H-M   'P 1'
#
loop_
_entity.id
_entity.type
_entity.pdbx_description
1 polymer ?
#
loop_
_entity_poly.entity_id
_entity_poly.type
_entity_poly.pdbx_seq_one_letter_code
_entity_poly.pdbx_strand_id
1 'polypeptide(L)'
;MSKKPSAGGKIQWTKMFRKLSPYTIRKGFRYMKHYGPKEFWIRLHERFEPEEVPYGPWYRAYIPTEETLETQRKQKFDYSPLISIAVPAYQTPVEFLRQMIESLIVQTYSNWELCIVNASPDNEEMQKVLAEYSAGDSRVRFCNLKENLGIAENTNRAFAMTKGEFVGLLDHDDLLAPNALYEIVKILQDHPQADALYTDEDK
;
A
#
# COMPACT_ATOMS: atom_id res chain seq x y z
N MET A 1 24.07 -7.22 8.54
CA MET A 1 24.28 -8.62 8.10
C MET A 1 22.97 -9.37 8.25
N SER A 2 22.16 -9.39 7.20
CA SER A 2 20.87 -10.08 7.15
C SER A 2 21.14 -11.58 6.99
N LYS A 3 20.70 -12.40 7.95
CA LYS A 3 20.69 -13.85 7.81
C LYS A 3 19.65 -14.22 6.76
N LYS A 4 20.08 -14.85 5.66
CA LYS A 4 19.16 -15.51 4.71
C LYS A 4 18.28 -16.50 5.47
N PRO A 5 16.97 -16.52 5.22
CA PRO A 5 16.10 -17.54 5.80
C PRO A 5 16.52 -18.92 5.30
N SER A 6 16.63 -19.86 6.22
CA SER A 6 16.93 -21.26 5.91
C SER A 6 15.71 -21.89 5.23
N ALA A 7 15.85 -22.26 3.98
CA ALA A 7 14.87 -23.09 3.28
C ALA A 7 14.72 -24.44 4.01
N GLY A 8 13.57 -24.71 4.61
CA GLY A 8 13.28 -26.00 5.23
C GLY A 8 12.08 -26.10 6.16
N GLY A 9 11.05 -25.26 6.01
CA GLY A 9 9.79 -25.47 6.70
C GLY A 9 9.11 -26.77 6.26
N LYS A 10 8.80 -27.68 7.19
CA LYS A 10 8.09 -28.93 6.86
C LYS A 10 6.65 -28.60 6.48
N ILE A 11 6.24 -29.00 5.26
CA ILE A 11 4.86 -28.84 4.76
C ILE A 11 3.85 -29.35 5.80
N GLN A 12 2.82 -28.54 6.09
CA GLN A 12 1.72 -28.95 6.97
C GLN A 12 0.76 -29.89 6.21
N TRP A 13 1.12 -31.14 6.10
CA TRP A 13 0.36 -32.16 5.39
C TRP A 13 -1.11 -32.27 5.83
N THR A 14 -1.38 -32.06 7.13
CA THR A 14 -2.74 -32.08 7.69
C THR A 14 -3.61 -30.96 7.14
N LYS A 15 -3.09 -29.75 6.96
CA LYS A 15 -3.82 -28.64 6.31
C LYS A 15 -4.03 -28.91 4.82
N MET A 16 -3.08 -29.53 4.16
CA MET A 16 -3.18 -29.90 2.73
C MET A 16 -4.30 -30.91 2.51
N PHE A 17 -4.34 -32.00 3.28
CA PHE A 17 -5.38 -33.02 3.14
C PHE A 17 -6.79 -32.51 3.38
N ARG A 18 -6.96 -31.53 4.31
CA ARG A 18 -8.27 -30.93 4.63
C ARG A 18 -8.80 -30.02 3.51
N LYS A 19 -7.93 -29.52 2.63
CA LYS A 19 -8.30 -28.65 1.48
C LYS A 19 -8.35 -29.42 0.14
N LEU A 20 -8.11 -30.73 0.12
CA LEU A 20 -8.22 -31.55 -1.07
C LEU A 20 -9.70 -31.73 -1.45
N SER A 21 -10.10 -31.14 -2.54
CA SER A 21 -11.37 -31.38 -3.23
C SER A 21 -11.08 -31.80 -4.67
N PRO A 22 -12.02 -32.49 -5.35
CA PRO A 22 -11.85 -32.83 -6.77
C PRO A 22 -11.52 -31.61 -7.63
N TYR A 23 -12.07 -30.45 -7.27
CA TYR A 23 -11.80 -29.18 -7.94
C TYR A 23 -10.33 -28.71 -7.74
N THR A 24 -9.82 -28.75 -6.50
CA THR A 24 -8.44 -28.32 -6.20
C THR A 24 -7.41 -29.25 -6.82
N ILE A 25 -7.67 -30.55 -6.86
CA ILE A 25 -6.83 -31.54 -7.53
C ILE A 25 -6.76 -31.24 -9.04
N ARG A 26 -7.92 -31.04 -9.68
CA ARG A 26 -7.99 -30.73 -11.11
C ARG A 26 -7.30 -29.40 -11.46
N LYS A 27 -7.41 -28.40 -10.59
CA LYS A 27 -6.70 -27.11 -10.73
C LYS A 27 -5.19 -27.29 -10.60
N GLY A 28 -4.73 -28.10 -9.65
CA GLY A 28 -3.32 -28.43 -9.46
C GLY A 28 -2.71 -29.15 -10.67
N PHE A 29 -3.41 -30.15 -11.23
CA PHE A 29 -2.98 -30.83 -12.44
C PHE A 29 -2.88 -29.89 -13.65
N ARG A 30 -3.86 -28.99 -13.82
CA ARG A 30 -3.84 -27.99 -14.91
C ARG A 30 -2.65 -27.05 -14.75
N TYR A 31 -2.37 -26.59 -13.53
CA TYR A 31 -1.23 -25.74 -13.24
C TYR A 31 0.10 -26.44 -13.52
N MET A 32 0.25 -27.68 -13.05
CA MET A 32 1.45 -28.49 -13.28
C MET A 32 1.70 -28.75 -14.78
N LYS A 33 0.64 -28.97 -15.56
CA LYS A 33 0.73 -29.15 -17.02
C LYS A 33 1.17 -27.87 -17.74
N HIS A 34 0.80 -26.69 -17.22
CA HIS A 34 1.07 -25.41 -17.87
C HIS A 34 2.43 -24.81 -17.47
N TYR A 35 2.80 -24.93 -16.20
CA TYR A 35 4.01 -24.29 -15.65
C TYR A 35 5.11 -25.28 -15.27
N GLY A 36 4.85 -26.57 -15.38
CA GLY A 36 5.79 -27.65 -15.06
C GLY A 36 5.78 -28.07 -13.59
N PRO A 37 6.38 -29.26 -13.30
CA PRO A 37 6.37 -29.84 -11.95
C PRO A 37 7.21 -29.03 -10.92
N LYS A 38 8.27 -28.35 -11.36
CA LYS A 38 9.12 -27.55 -10.47
C LYS A 38 8.36 -26.35 -9.91
N GLU A 39 7.68 -25.57 -10.76
CA GLU A 39 6.88 -24.43 -10.35
C GLU A 39 5.66 -24.85 -9.51
N PHE A 40 5.07 -26.00 -9.84
CA PHE A 40 4.00 -26.57 -9.02
C PHE A 40 4.46 -26.89 -7.60
N TRP A 41 5.67 -27.49 -7.44
CA TRP A 41 6.24 -27.79 -6.12
C TRP A 41 6.58 -26.54 -5.33
N ILE A 42 7.17 -25.52 -5.95
CA ILE A 42 7.48 -24.24 -5.30
C ILE A 42 6.18 -23.63 -4.76
N ARG A 43 5.15 -23.50 -5.59
CA ARG A 43 3.87 -22.92 -5.19
C ARG A 43 3.10 -23.76 -4.17
N LEU A 44 3.27 -25.08 -4.20
CA LEU A 44 2.70 -25.96 -3.19
C LEU A 44 3.40 -25.75 -1.82
N HIS A 45 4.71 -25.62 -1.83
CA HIS A 45 5.51 -25.32 -0.64
C HIS A 45 5.10 -23.99 -0.03
N GLU A 46 5.13 -22.88 -0.79
CA GLU A 46 4.73 -21.55 -0.34
C GLU A 46 3.32 -21.53 0.28
N ARG A 47 2.40 -22.28 -0.30
CA ARG A 47 1.01 -22.32 0.17
C ARG A 47 0.80 -23.08 1.49
N PHE A 48 1.68 -24.00 1.83
CA PHE A 48 1.56 -24.88 3.01
C PHE A 48 2.77 -24.79 3.95
N GLU A 49 3.62 -23.78 3.76
CA GLU A 49 4.63 -23.43 4.75
C GLU A 49 3.95 -23.00 6.06
N PRO A 50 4.49 -23.43 7.22
CA PRO A 50 4.00 -22.89 8.49
C PRO A 50 4.34 -21.40 8.56
N GLU A 51 3.41 -20.60 9.09
CA GLU A 51 3.75 -19.24 9.48
C GLU A 51 4.93 -19.30 10.46
N GLU A 52 6.06 -18.72 10.10
CA GLU A 52 7.27 -18.73 10.95
C GLU A 52 7.04 -17.93 12.24
N VAL A 53 6.19 -16.90 12.16
CA VAL A 53 5.80 -16.06 13.30
C VAL A 53 4.29 -15.81 13.23
N PRO A 54 3.55 -15.91 14.35
CA PRO A 54 2.14 -15.53 14.40
C PRO A 54 1.99 -14.05 14.05
N TYR A 55 1.34 -13.72 12.93
CA TYR A 55 1.20 -12.35 12.42
C TYR A 55 0.63 -11.38 13.47
N GLY A 56 -0.46 -11.74 14.13
CA GLY A 56 -1.12 -10.86 15.06
C GLY A 56 -0.27 -10.37 16.25
N PRO A 57 0.49 -11.23 16.97
CA PRO A 57 1.45 -10.80 17.97
C PRO A 57 2.61 -9.98 17.41
N TRP A 58 3.13 -10.36 16.26
CA TRP A 58 4.18 -9.62 15.57
C TRP A 58 3.69 -8.20 15.20
N TYR A 59 2.56 -8.07 14.52
CA TYR A 59 1.97 -6.80 14.12
C TYR A 59 1.75 -5.86 15.32
N ARG A 60 1.17 -6.39 16.43
CA ARG A 60 0.97 -5.59 17.66
C ARG A 60 2.28 -5.09 18.28
N ALA A 61 3.38 -5.81 18.12
CA ALA A 61 4.68 -5.38 18.62
C ALA A 61 5.32 -4.27 17.77
N TYR A 62 4.91 -4.12 16.52
CA TYR A 62 5.44 -3.14 15.58
C TYR A 62 4.54 -1.93 15.32
N ILE A 63 3.25 -1.98 15.73
CA ILE A 63 2.40 -0.80 15.68
C ILE A 63 3.00 0.29 16.58
N PRO A 64 3.25 1.50 16.04
CA PRO A 64 3.79 2.57 16.85
C PRO A 64 2.80 3.01 17.93
N THR A 65 3.29 3.25 19.16
CA THR A 65 2.48 3.83 20.23
C THR A 65 2.26 5.32 19.96
N GLU A 66 1.23 5.93 20.60
CA GLU A 66 0.99 7.37 20.45
C GLU A 66 2.20 8.21 20.90
N GLU A 67 2.92 7.81 21.94
CA GLU A 67 4.16 8.44 22.37
C GLU A 67 5.24 8.42 21.28
N THR A 68 5.34 7.29 20.55
CA THR A 68 6.24 7.15 19.39
C THR A 68 5.82 8.10 18.28
N LEU A 69 4.52 8.14 17.94
CA LEU A 69 3.99 9.02 16.89
C LEU A 69 4.21 10.51 17.24
N GLU A 70 4.01 10.92 18.51
CA GLU A 70 4.28 12.27 18.95
C GLU A 70 5.78 12.64 18.85
N THR A 71 6.65 11.70 19.15
CA THR A 71 8.09 11.86 19.00
C THR A 71 8.48 12.05 17.53
N GLN A 72 7.90 11.23 16.65
CA GLN A 72 8.11 11.32 15.21
C GLN A 72 7.64 12.66 14.64
N ARG A 73 6.50 13.18 15.07
CA ARG A 73 5.98 14.50 14.65
C ARG A 73 6.94 15.67 15.00
N LYS A 74 7.74 15.51 16.05
CA LYS A 74 8.73 16.52 16.49
C LYS A 74 10.09 16.33 15.82
N GLN A 75 10.34 15.19 15.21
CA GLN A 75 11.60 14.89 14.54
C GLN A 75 11.83 15.82 13.35
N LYS A 76 13.03 16.37 13.27
CA LYS A 76 13.50 17.11 12.09
C LYS A 76 14.49 16.26 11.34
N PHE A 77 14.33 16.21 10.04
CA PHE A 77 15.24 15.55 9.12
C PHE A 77 16.09 16.59 8.39
N ASP A 78 17.37 16.30 8.19
CA ASP A 78 18.27 17.14 7.40
C ASP A 78 17.84 17.16 5.92
N TYR A 79 17.45 16.00 5.40
CA TYR A 79 16.84 15.85 4.10
C TYR A 79 15.34 15.58 4.25
N SER A 80 14.54 16.51 3.79
CA SER A 80 13.07 16.50 3.97
C SER A 80 12.36 16.67 2.63
N PRO A 81 12.39 15.66 1.75
CA PRO A 81 11.78 15.75 0.41
C PRO A 81 10.25 15.90 0.48
N LEU A 82 9.66 16.63 -0.45
CA LEU A 82 8.22 16.59 -0.65
C LEU A 82 7.84 15.23 -1.24
N ILE A 83 6.92 14.52 -0.58
CA ILE A 83 6.37 13.26 -1.07
C ILE A 83 4.97 13.53 -1.62
N SER A 84 4.77 13.27 -2.89
CA SER A 84 3.44 13.32 -3.53
C SER A 84 2.79 11.94 -3.48
N ILE A 85 1.52 11.89 -3.08
CA ILE A 85 0.72 10.66 -3.18
C ILE A 85 -0.28 10.84 -4.32
N ALA A 86 -0.19 9.98 -5.33
CA ALA A 86 -1.04 10.01 -6.51
C ALA A 86 -2.13 8.94 -6.40
N VAL A 87 -3.40 9.37 -6.45
CA VAL A 87 -4.57 8.51 -6.26
C VAL A 87 -5.53 8.64 -7.43
N PRO A 88 -5.72 7.59 -8.23
CA PRO A 88 -6.83 7.51 -9.17
C PRO A 88 -8.09 7.02 -8.44
N ALA A 89 -9.15 7.81 -8.38
CA ALA A 89 -10.40 7.47 -7.70
C ALA A 89 -11.56 7.29 -8.71
N TYR A 90 -12.20 6.13 -8.69
CA TYR A 90 -13.36 5.83 -9.53
C TYR A 90 -14.42 5.08 -8.75
N GLN A 91 -15.62 5.64 -8.67
CA GLN A 91 -16.79 5.10 -7.95
C GLN A 91 -16.48 4.65 -6.52
N THR A 92 -15.59 5.39 -5.86
CA THR A 92 -15.16 5.11 -4.49
C THR A 92 -16.30 5.36 -3.52
N PRO A 93 -16.65 4.41 -2.64
CA PRO A 93 -17.51 4.68 -1.51
C PRO A 93 -16.93 5.84 -0.67
N VAL A 94 -17.78 6.80 -0.34
CA VAL A 94 -17.34 8.03 0.35
C VAL A 94 -16.65 7.76 1.69
N GLU A 95 -17.08 6.71 2.38
CA GLU A 95 -16.45 6.30 3.64
C GLU A 95 -14.99 5.89 3.43
N PHE A 96 -14.68 5.09 2.40
CA PHE A 96 -13.31 4.68 2.10
C PHE A 96 -12.47 5.86 1.63
N LEU A 97 -13.05 6.74 0.79
CA LEU A 97 -12.37 7.96 0.36
C LEU A 97 -11.98 8.85 1.56
N ARG A 98 -12.88 9.04 2.53
CA ARG A 98 -12.59 9.79 3.76
C ARG A 98 -11.48 9.11 4.57
N GLN A 99 -11.59 7.82 4.81
CA GLN A 99 -10.58 7.06 5.56
C GLN A 99 -9.20 7.13 4.90
N MET A 100 -9.13 7.00 3.58
CA MET A 100 -7.89 7.13 2.81
C MET A 100 -7.27 8.52 3.00
N ILE A 101 -8.03 9.61 2.83
CA ILE A 101 -7.54 10.99 3.00
C ILE A 101 -7.11 11.21 4.46
N GLU A 102 -7.88 10.77 5.43
CA GLU A 102 -7.58 10.91 6.85
C GLU A 102 -6.31 10.16 7.24
N SER A 103 -6.03 8.99 6.62
CA SER A 103 -4.80 8.24 6.83
C SER A 103 -3.54 9.03 6.44
N LEU A 104 -3.68 9.95 5.50
CA LEU A 104 -2.61 10.89 5.10
C LEU A 104 -2.53 12.10 6.03
N ILE A 105 -3.66 12.66 6.45
CA ILE A 105 -3.70 13.82 7.36
C ILE A 105 -3.02 13.49 8.69
N VAL A 106 -3.15 12.26 9.19
CA VAL A 106 -2.55 11.82 10.46
C VAL A 106 -1.08 11.40 10.35
N GLN A 107 -0.47 11.44 9.16
CA GLN A 107 0.94 11.10 8.97
C GLN A 107 1.86 11.91 9.91
N THR A 108 2.84 11.24 10.49
CA THR A 108 3.82 11.89 11.38
C THR A 108 4.85 12.73 10.62
N TYR A 109 5.08 12.45 9.34
CA TYR A 109 5.82 13.28 8.43
C TYR A 109 4.88 14.27 7.73
N SER A 110 5.17 15.57 7.79
CA SER A 110 4.24 16.63 7.37
C SER A 110 4.46 17.16 5.95
N ASN A 111 5.64 16.92 5.34
CA ASN A 111 5.97 17.45 4.02
C ASN A 111 5.51 16.50 2.89
N TRP A 112 4.21 16.42 2.73
CA TRP A 112 3.56 15.62 1.68
C TRP A 112 2.44 16.42 0.99
N GLU A 113 2.05 15.99 -0.20
CA GLU A 113 0.84 16.41 -0.89
C GLU A 113 0.06 15.18 -1.39
N LEU A 114 -1.25 15.31 -1.48
CA LEU A 114 -2.17 14.32 -2.00
C LEU A 114 -2.80 14.84 -3.30
N CYS A 115 -2.59 14.10 -4.39
CA CYS A 115 -3.07 14.43 -5.72
C CYS A 115 -4.12 13.39 -6.15
N ILE A 116 -5.41 13.74 -6.06
CA ILE A 116 -6.52 12.84 -6.39
C ILE A 116 -7.11 13.19 -7.75
N VAL A 117 -7.26 12.19 -8.60
CA VAL A 117 -8.03 12.29 -9.83
C VAL A 117 -9.37 11.61 -9.63
N ASN A 118 -10.45 12.39 -9.63
CA ASN A 118 -11.80 11.87 -9.60
C ASN A 118 -12.29 11.56 -11.02
N ALA A 119 -12.37 10.28 -11.34
CA ALA A 119 -12.87 9.78 -12.63
C ALA A 119 -14.37 9.43 -12.61
N SER A 120 -15.12 9.96 -11.63
CA SER A 120 -16.57 9.76 -11.46
C SER A 120 -17.32 11.10 -11.59
N PRO A 121 -17.47 11.65 -12.80
CA PRO A 121 -18.04 12.99 -13.02
C PRO A 121 -19.46 13.15 -12.49
N ASP A 122 -20.24 12.07 -12.46
CA ASP A 122 -21.64 12.09 -12.03
C ASP A 122 -21.81 11.79 -10.52
N ASN A 123 -20.72 11.55 -9.78
CA ASN A 123 -20.77 11.29 -8.34
C ASN A 123 -20.60 12.58 -7.53
N GLU A 124 -21.72 13.29 -7.33
CA GLU A 124 -21.74 14.55 -6.57
C GLU A 124 -21.26 14.39 -5.11
N GLU A 125 -21.48 13.24 -4.51
CA GLU A 125 -21.09 12.97 -3.12
C GLU A 125 -19.56 12.91 -2.99
N MET A 126 -18.88 12.20 -3.89
CA MET A 126 -17.41 12.22 -3.97
C MET A 126 -16.87 13.63 -4.20
N GLN A 127 -17.49 14.40 -5.12
CA GLN A 127 -17.05 15.77 -5.41
C GLN A 127 -17.16 16.68 -4.17
N LYS A 128 -18.23 16.56 -3.39
CA LYS A 128 -18.42 17.30 -2.14
C LYS A 128 -17.35 16.97 -1.11
N VAL A 129 -17.05 15.68 -0.92
CA VAL A 129 -16.01 15.24 0.01
C VAL A 129 -14.64 15.75 -0.40
N LEU A 130 -14.27 15.62 -1.67
CA LEU A 130 -12.99 16.12 -2.17
C LEU A 130 -12.86 17.63 -2.02
N ALA A 131 -13.93 18.39 -2.28
CA ALA A 131 -13.95 19.83 -2.09
C ALA A 131 -13.83 20.23 -0.60
N GLU A 132 -14.48 19.49 0.30
CA GLU A 132 -14.38 19.68 1.75
C GLU A 132 -12.93 19.54 2.23
N TYR A 133 -12.27 18.43 1.90
CA TYR A 133 -10.90 18.20 2.34
C TYR A 133 -9.89 19.14 1.69
N SER A 134 -10.04 19.45 0.40
CA SER A 134 -9.18 20.42 -0.29
C SER A 134 -9.32 21.84 0.24
N ALA A 135 -10.50 22.22 0.74
CA ALA A 135 -10.70 23.51 1.41
C ALA A 135 -10.11 23.52 2.84
N GLY A 136 -10.11 22.37 3.52
CA GLY A 136 -9.61 22.23 4.88
C GLY A 136 -8.08 22.05 4.99
N ASP A 137 -7.44 21.44 3.99
CA ASP A 137 -6.00 21.19 3.97
C ASP A 137 -5.42 21.46 2.56
N SER A 138 -4.56 22.45 2.46
CA SER A 138 -3.95 22.87 1.18
C SER A 138 -3.04 21.81 0.54
N ARG A 139 -2.65 20.79 1.29
CA ARG A 139 -1.88 19.63 0.78
C ARG A 139 -2.76 18.66 0.00
N VAL A 140 -4.07 18.71 0.19
CA VAL A 140 -5.05 17.87 -0.53
C VAL A 140 -5.51 18.59 -1.77
N ARG A 141 -5.19 18.05 -2.93
CA ARG A 141 -5.54 18.59 -4.24
C ARG A 141 -6.28 17.56 -5.06
N PHE A 142 -7.27 17.98 -5.82
CA PHE A 142 -7.98 17.07 -6.71
C PHE A 142 -8.32 17.72 -8.06
N CYS A 143 -8.58 16.88 -9.05
CA CYS A 143 -9.21 17.29 -10.30
C CYS A 143 -10.33 16.32 -10.68
N ASN A 144 -11.40 16.84 -11.28
CA ASN A 144 -12.47 16.03 -11.82
C ASN A 144 -12.22 15.79 -13.32
N LEU A 145 -12.27 14.53 -13.75
CA LEU A 145 -12.29 14.18 -15.16
C LEU A 145 -13.71 14.28 -15.71
N LYS A 146 -13.83 14.47 -17.01
CA LYS A 146 -15.13 14.46 -17.71
C LYS A 146 -15.69 13.06 -17.91
N GLU A 147 -14.81 12.06 -17.91
CA GLU A 147 -15.12 10.64 -18.08
C GLU A 147 -14.02 9.78 -17.44
N ASN A 148 -14.32 8.51 -17.21
CA ASN A 148 -13.33 7.54 -16.74
C ASN A 148 -12.45 7.09 -17.92
N LEU A 149 -11.17 7.41 -17.87
CA LEU A 149 -10.17 7.06 -18.89
C LEU A 149 -9.48 5.70 -18.64
N GLY A 150 -9.92 4.97 -17.60
CA GLY A 150 -9.29 3.73 -17.16
C GLY A 150 -8.12 3.95 -16.20
N ILE A 151 -7.72 2.87 -15.49
CA ILE A 151 -6.77 2.96 -14.37
C ILE A 151 -5.45 3.64 -14.76
N ALA A 152 -4.85 3.25 -15.88
CA ALA A 152 -3.55 3.75 -16.31
C ALA A 152 -3.59 5.26 -16.59
N GLU A 153 -4.57 5.73 -17.37
CA GLU A 153 -4.65 7.16 -17.72
C GLU A 153 -5.08 8.01 -16.53
N ASN A 154 -5.99 7.52 -15.68
CA ASN A 154 -6.36 8.20 -14.44
C ASN A 154 -5.14 8.36 -13.53
N THR A 155 -4.30 7.32 -13.41
CA THR A 155 -3.04 7.36 -12.64
C THR A 155 -2.06 8.36 -13.26
N ASN A 156 -1.90 8.37 -14.59
CA ASN A 156 -1.05 9.34 -15.28
C ASN A 156 -1.51 10.79 -15.02
N ARG A 157 -2.81 11.03 -14.96
CA ARG A 157 -3.37 12.35 -14.61
C ARG A 157 -3.07 12.74 -13.15
N ALA A 158 -3.19 11.80 -12.22
CA ALA A 158 -2.81 12.04 -10.84
C ALA A 158 -1.31 12.34 -10.73
N PHE A 159 -0.49 11.57 -11.41
CA PHE A 159 0.96 11.77 -11.49
C PHE A 159 1.31 13.14 -12.08
N ALA A 160 0.63 13.58 -13.11
CA ALA A 160 0.86 14.90 -13.71
C ALA A 160 0.54 16.09 -12.76
N MET A 161 -0.19 15.85 -11.67
CA MET A 161 -0.46 16.87 -10.64
C MET A 161 0.65 16.97 -9.60
N THR A 162 1.52 15.96 -9.50
CA THR A 162 2.54 15.86 -8.45
C THR A 162 3.66 16.89 -8.63
N LYS A 163 4.22 17.34 -7.49
CA LYS A 163 5.34 18.27 -7.44
C LYS A 163 6.48 17.77 -6.56
N GLY A 164 6.25 16.65 -5.87
CA GLY A 164 7.21 16.05 -4.96
C GLY A 164 8.40 15.45 -5.68
N GLU A 165 9.48 15.33 -4.94
CA GLU A 165 10.69 14.65 -5.39
C GLU A 165 10.48 13.14 -5.49
N PHE A 166 9.62 12.60 -4.60
CA PHE A 166 9.17 11.21 -4.66
C PHE A 166 7.66 11.15 -4.86
N VAL A 167 7.21 10.12 -5.57
CA VAL A 167 5.79 9.87 -5.80
C VAL A 167 5.44 8.48 -5.30
N GLY A 168 4.49 8.41 -4.37
CA GLY A 168 3.82 7.19 -3.95
C GLY A 168 2.51 7.00 -4.72
N LEU A 169 2.23 5.76 -5.11
CA LEU A 169 0.92 5.37 -5.64
C LEU A 169 0.11 4.74 -4.50
N LEU A 170 -1.13 5.15 -4.38
CA LEU A 170 -2.06 4.64 -3.37
C LEU A 170 -3.42 4.40 -4.03
N ASP A 171 -4.03 3.28 -3.74
CA ASP A 171 -5.39 3.00 -4.18
C ASP A 171 -6.40 3.77 -3.32
N HIS A 172 -7.52 4.14 -3.92
CA HIS A 172 -8.52 5.02 -3.31
C HIS A 172 -9.30 4.39 -2.13
N ASP A 173 -9.12 3.11 -1.88
CA ASP A 173 -9.74 2.31 -0.81
C ASP A 173 -8.72 1.69 0.15
N ASP A 174 -7.43 2.05 0.00
CA ASP A 174 -6.35 1.64 0.90
C ASP A 174 -5.99 2.73 1.93
N LEU A 175 -5.26 2.32 2.97
CA LEU A 175 -4.83 3.18 4.07
C LEU A 175 -3.32 3.12 4.25
N LEU A 176 -2.72 4.26 4.58
CA LEU A 176 -1.34 4.30 5.04
C LEU A 176 -1.27 4.20 6.57
N ALA A 177 -0.32 3.43 7.08
CA ALA A 177 0.02 3.48 8.51
C ALA A 177 0.45 4.91 8.90
N PRO A 178 0.15 5.40 10.13
CA PRO A 178 0.36 6.80 10.50
C PRO A 178 1.82 7.26 10.46
N ASN A 179 2.76 6.33 10.43
CA ASN A 179 4.20 6.61 10.32
C ASN A 179 4.82 6.18 8.98
N ALA A 180 4.02 5.83 7.98
CA ALA A 180 4.53 5.29 6.71
C ALA A 180 5.50 6.26 6.02
N LEU A 181 5.11 7.51 5.85
CA LEU A 181 5.96 8.52 5.22
C LEU A 181 7.20 8.86 6.06
N TYR A 182 7.07 8.82 7.39
CA TYR A 182 8.21 9.03 8.30
C TYR A 182 9.27 7.94 8.11
N GLU A 183 8.89 6.67 8.04
CA GLU A 183 9.84 5.56 7.86
C GLU A 183 10.53 5.64 6.49
N ILE A 184 9.81 6.04 5.44
CA ILE A 184 10.40 6.29 4.11
C ILE A 184 11.47 7.38 4.21
N VAL A 185 11.14 8.54 4.78
CA VAL A 185 12.08 9.66 4.88
C VAL A 185 13.28 9.34 5.77
N LYS A 186 13.06 8.57 6.83
CA LYS A 186 14.13 8.09 7.71
C LYS A 186 15.14 7.21 6.95
N ILE A 187 14.67 6.31 6.09
CA ILE A 187 15.57 5.51 5.23
C ILE A 187 16.33 6.38 4.24
N LEU A 188 15.68 7.41 3.71
CA LEU A 188 16.32 8.36 2.78
C LEU A 188 17.44 9.20 3.42
N GLN A 189 17.50 9.34 4.74
CA GLN A 189 18.65 9.98 5.40
C GLN A 189 19.94 9.19 5.14
N ASP A 190 19.87 7.86 5.19
CA ASP A 190 21.02 6.97 5.00
C ASP A 190 21.25 6.65 3.51
N HIS A 191 20.23 6.83 2.68
CA HIS A 191 20.23 6.50 1.24
C HIS A 191 19.71 7.64 0.37
N PRO A 192 20.33 8.84 0.41
CA PRO A 192 19.83 10.02 -0.31
C PRO A 192 19.89 9.89 -1.84
N GLN A 193 20.60 8.89 -2.36
CA GLN A 193 20.69 8.58 -3.79
C GLN A 193 19.67 7.52 -4.25
N ALA A 194 18.73 7.11 -3.39
CA ALA A 194 17.72 6.13 -3.77
C ALA A 194 16.71 6.74 -4.76
N ASP A 195 16.51 6.11 -5.90
CA ASP A 195 15.53 6.50 -6.91
C ASP A 195 14.17 5.81 -6.70
N ALA A 196 14.15 4.67 -6.02
CA ALA A 196 12.94 3.90 -5.74
C ALA A 196 13.03 3.19 -4.39
N LEU A 197 11.88 3.16 -3.68
CA LEU A 197 11.70 2.40 -2.46
C LEU A 197 10.47 1.51 -2.61
N TYR A 198 10.54 0.33 -2.07
CA TYR A 198 9.40 -0.56 -1.93
C TYR A 198 9.43 -1.19 -0.53
N THR A 199 8.25 -1.51 -0.03
CA THR A 199 8.12 -2.20 1.25
C THR A 199 8.00 -3.69 1.03
N ASP A 200 8.38 -4.46 2.05
CA ASP A 200 8.05 -5.88 2.11
C ASP A 200 6.53 -6.03 2.33
N GLU A 201 5.95 -7.11 1.84
CA GLU A 201 4.54 -7.42 2.02
C GLU A 201 4.36 -8.64 2.92
N ASP A 202 3.33 -8.63 3.74
CA ASP A 202 2.89 -9.77 4.53
C ASP A 202 1.61 -10.38 3.93
N LYS A 203 1.43 -11.69 4.10
CA LYS A 203 0.30 -12.45 3.57
C LYS A 203 -0.38 -13.28 4.66
#